data_38a39a71095e77493f1ae47ed390741f
#
_entry.id   38a39a71095e77493f1ae47ed390741f
#
_cell.length_a   1.000
_cell.length_b   1.000
_cell.length_c   1.000
_cell.angle_alpha   90.00
_cell.angle_beta   90.00
_cell.angle_gamma   90.00
#
_symmetry.space_group_name_H-M   'P 1'
#
loop_
_entity.id
_entity.type
_entity.pdbx_description
1 polymer ?
#
loop_
_entity_poly.entity_id
_entity_poly.type
_entity_poly.pdbx_seq_one_letter_code
_entity_poly.pdbx_strand_id
1 'polypeptide(L)'
;PVSIQVNGQWQTFPNAKTAEEASYEEYKDNLRRNAKNFRITDEHLGEGGPKAKFQANVNAIRLLKELEAAGQQASPEQQEVLSRYVGWGGLSDAFDPEKPAWALEYAQLKELLTPEEYAAARSSTLNAHYTSPTVIQAIYEAVDRMGFETGNILEPSMGVGNFFGMLPEEMRNSRLYGVELDPVSGRIAKQLYPKADITVGGFETTDRRDFFDLAIGNVPFGQYQVNDKAYNKLNFSIHNYFFAKALDQVRPGGVVAFVTSRYTMDAKNSTVRRYLA
;
A
#
# COMPACT_ATOMS: atom_id res chain seq x y z
N PRO A 1 -18.80 -17.12 38.85
CA PRO A 1 -19.12 -16.22 37.74
C PRO A 1 -18.49 -14.85 37.99
N VAL A 2 -18.09 -14.17 36.95
CA VAL A 2 -17.52 -12.82 36.94
C VAL A 2 -18.40 -11.93 36.09
N SER A 3 -18.78 -10.75 36.60
CA SER A 3 -19.55 -9.78 35.85
C SER A 3 -18.66 -8.59 35.46
N ILE A 4 -18.67 -8.27 34.18
CA ILE A 4 -17.97 -7.10 33.60
C ILE A 4 -18.92 -6.33 32.70
N GLN A 5 -18.58 -5.07 32.40
CA GLN A 5 -19.26 -4.31 31.35
C GLN A 5 -18.66 -4.64 29.98
N VAL A 6 -19.51 -4.98 29.03
CA VAL A 6 -19.16 -5.18 27.60
C VAL A 6 -20.14 -4.36 26.78
N ASN A 7 -19.64 -3.46 25.93
CA ASN A 7 -20.45 -2.51 25.18
C ASN A 7 -21.45 -1.68 26.04
N GLY A 8 -21.00 -1.31 27.25
CA GLY A 8 -21.79 -0.54 28.19
C GLY A 8 -22.88 -1.32 28.95
N GLN A 9 -22.99 -2.63 28.76
CA GLN A 9 -23.96 -3.48 29.44
C GLN A 9 -23.28 -4.49 30.36
N TRP A 10 -23.85 -4.72 31.57
CA TRP A 10 -23.34 -5.73 32.47
C TRP A 10 -23.64 -7.14 31.95
N GLN A 11 -22.60 -7.94 31.79
CA GLN A 11 -22.69 -9.35 31.40
C GLN A 11 -21.99 -10.24 32.42
N THR A 12 -22.57 -11.41 32.69
CA THR A 12 -22.02 -12.37 33.66
C THR A 12 -21.42 -13.56 32.91
N PHE A 13 -20.15 -13.84 33.18
CA PHE A 13 -19.37 -14.91 32.57
C PHE A 13 -19.12 -16.05 33.58
N PRO A 14 -18.96 -17.30 33.13
CA PRO A 14 -18.76 -18.44 33.97
C PRO A 14 -17.47 -18.36 34.83
N ASN A 15 -16.43 -17.71 34.31
CA ASN A 15 -15.13 -17.57 34.95
C ASN A 15 -14.39 -16.31 34.46
N ALA A 16 -13.24 -15.99 35.07
CA ALA A 16 -12.43 -14.82 34.74
C ALA A 16 -11.90 -14.87 33.30
N LYS A 17 -11.49 -16.04 32.81
CA LYS A 17 -10.94 -16.20 31.46
C LYS A 17 -11.95 -15.79 30.38
N THR A 18 -13.21 -16.25 30.47
CA THR A 18 -14.24 -15.87 29.49
C THR A 18 -14.62 -14.40 29.60
N ALA A 19 -14.52 -13.78 30.76
CA ALA A 19 -14.71 -12.35 30.94
C ALA A 19 -13.57 -11.53 30.30
N GLU A 20 -12.32 -11.97 30.49
CA GLU A 20 -11.15 -11.35 29.84
C GLU A 20 -11.21 -11.44 28.32
N GLU A 21 -11.60 -12.61 27.79
CA GLU A 21 -11.79 -12.81 26.34
C GLU A 21 -12.84 -11.85 25.78
N ALA A 22 -13.98 -11.67 26.45
CA ALA A 22 -15.04 -10.75 26.04
C ALA A 22 -14.58 -9.28 26.12
N SER A 23 -13.86 -8.90 27.17
CA SER A 23 -13.27 -7.57 27.30
C SER A 23 -12.24 -7.28 26.22
N TYR A 24 -11.44 -8.27 25.87
CA TYR A 24 -10.44 -8.15 24.81
C TYR A 24 -11.07 -8.00 23.41
N GLU A 25 -12.14 -8.76 23.14
CA GLU A 25 -12.88 -8.60 21.88
C GLU A 25 -13.53 -7.20 21.78
N GLU A 26 -14.14 -6.71 22.86
CA GLU A 26 -14.68 -5.35 22.91
C GLU A 26 -13.58 -4.29 22.65
N TYR A 27 -12.41 -4.46 23.23
CA TYR A 27 -11.25 -3.58 23.01
C TYR A 27 -10.84 -3.57 21.52
N LYS A 28 -10.73 -4.74 20.89
CA LYS A 28 -10.42 -4.86 19.47
C LYS A 28 -11.47 -4.18 18.59
N ASP A 29 -12.75 -4.38 18.90
CA ASP A 29 -13.84 -3.76 18.16
C ASP A 29 -13.85 -2.23 18.33
N ASN A 30 -13.49 -1.73 19.51
CA ASN A 30 -13.34 -0.29 19.74
C ASN A 30 -12.17 0.30 18.94
N LEU A 31 -11.03 -0.41 18.87
CA LEU A 31 -9.91 0.01 18.02
C LEU A 31 -10.33 0.08 16.55
N ARG A 32 -11.03 -0.94 16.03
CA ARG A 32 -11.52 -0.95 14.64
C ARG A 32 -12.49 0.18 14.35
N ARG A 33 -13.46 0.43 15.24
CA ARG A 33 -14.45 1.50 15.08
C ARG A 33 -13.83 2.89 15.11
N ASN A 34 -12.82 3.10 15.95
CA ASN A 34 -12.15 4.39 16.13
C ASN A 34 -10.90 4.55 15.26
N ALA A 35 -10.50 3.52 14.51
CA ALA A 35 -9.34 3.57 13.66
C ALA A 35 -9.44 4.70 12.63
N LYS A 36 -8.33 5.40 12.42
CA LYS A 36 -8.20 6.48 11.45
C LYS A 36 -7.14 6.13 10.43
N ASN A 37 -7.33 6.61 9.22
CA ASN A 37 -6.28 6.56 8.21
C ASN A 37 -5.08 7.38 8.68
N PHE A 38 -3.90 6.80 8.51
CA PHE A 38 -2.63 7.44 8.85
C PHE A 38 -2.41 8.69 7.97
N ARG A 39 -1.74 9.69 8.55
CA ARG A 39 -1.31 10.89 7.83
C ARG A 39 0.19 11.04 7.92
N ILE A 40 0.81 11.18 6.78
CA ILE A 40 2.24 11.48 6.69
C ILE A 40 2.42 12.98 6.95
N THR A 41 3.15 13.28 8.02
CA THR A 41 3.56 14.63 8.40
C THR A 41 5.09 14.80 8.40
N ASP A 42 5.82 13.69 8.27
CA ASP A 42 7.28 13.67 8.24
C ASP A 42 7.77 13.83 6.79
N GLU A 43 8.34 14.99 6.49
CA GLU A 43 8.91 15.30 5.16
C GLU A 43 10.15 14.47 4.84
N HIS A 44 10.79 13.87 5.85
CA HIS A 44 11.98 13.03 5.74
C HIS A 44 11.67 11.52 5.76
N LEU A 45 10.39 11.17 5.62
CA LEU A 45 9.97 9.78 5.59
C LEU A 45 10.71 9.00 4.47
N GLY A 46 11.32 7.88 4.84
CA GLY A 46 12.08 7.04 3.90
C GLY A 46 13.52 7.49 3.66
N GLU A 47 13.99 8.56 4.30
CA GLU A 47 15.41 8.94 4.27
C GLU A 47 16.25 7.99 5.16
N GLY A 48 17.54 7.94 4.87
CA GLY A 48 18.50 7.17 5.64
C GLY A 48 19.32 6.20 4.77
N GLY A 49 20.39 5.68 5.36
CA GLY A 49 21.26 4.69 4.73
C GLY A 49 20.62 3.30 4.64
N PRO A 50 21.20 2.39 3.81
CA PRO A 50 20.62 1.07 3.56
C PRO A 50 20.34 0.24 4.83
N LYS A 51 21.24 0.27 5.81
CA LYS A 51 21.06 -0.46 7.09
C LYS A 51 19.91 0.11 7.92
N ALA A 52 19.73 1.43 7.95
CA ALA A 52 18.63 2.08 8.66
C ALA A 52 17.27 1.72 8.00
N LYS A 53 17.19 1.75 6.68
CA LYS A 53 16.02 1.33 5.92
C LYS A 53 15.69 -0.15 6.16
N PHE A 54 16.69 -1.01 6.14
CA PHE A 54 16.52 -2.42 6.47
C PHE A 54 15.92 -2.60 7.86
N GLN A 55 16.48 -1.93 8.88
CA GLN A 55 15.98 -2.05 10.25
C GLN A 55 14.56 -1.51 10.41
N ALA A 56 14.22 -0.42 9.73
CA ALA A 56 12.86 0.11 9.71
C ALA A 56 11.87 -0.90 9.10
N ASN A 57 12.23 -1.53 7.98
CA ASN A 57 11.42 -2.59 7.37
C ASN A 57 11.21 -3.78 8.31
N VAL A 58 12.27 -4.25 8.97
CA VAL A 58 12.19 -5.37 9.93
C VAL A 58 11.27 -5.04 11.10
N ASN A 59 11.39 -3.83 11.66
CA ASN A 59 10.55 -3.39 12.77
C ASN A 59 9.07 -3.34 12.36
N ALA A 60 8.78 -2.80 11.18
CA ALA A 60 7.43 -2.74 10.64
C ALA A 60 6.84 -4.15 10.41
N ILE A 61 7.62 -5.08 9.85
CA ILE A 61 7.16 -6.45 9.59
C ILE A 61 6.89 -7.20 10.90
N ARG A 62 7.77 -7.06 11.90
CA ARG A 62 7.55 -7.68 13.22
C ARG A 62 6.26 -7.18 13.86
N LEU A 63 6.08 -5.87 13.88
CA LEU A 63 4.85 -5.26 14.41
C LEU A 63 3.61 -5.71 13.62
N LEU A 64 3.68 -5.77 12.29
CA LEU A 64 2.59 -6.28 11.47
C LEU A 64 2.19 -7.70 11.89
N LYS A 65 3.17 -8.60 12.03
CA LYS A 65 2.91 -10.00 12.42
C LYS A 65 2.35 -10.11 13.84
N GLU A 66 2.80 -9.28 14.77
CA GLU A 66 2.24 -9.19 16.12
C GLU A 66 0.77 -8.74 16.11
N LEU A 67 0.45 -7.69 15.35
CA LEU A 67 -0.91 -7.19 15.20
C LEU A 67 -1.84 -8.22 14.55
N GLU A 68 -1.37 -8.92 13.52
CA GLU A 68 -2.13 -9.97 12.85
C GLU A 68 -2.38 -11.17 13.76
N ALA A 69 -1.36 -11.63 14.51
CA ALA A 69 -1.50 -12.71 15.47
C ALA A 69 -2.50 -12.37 16.59
N ALA A 70 -2.54 -11.11 17.01
CA ALA A 70 -3.48 -10.61 18.01
C ALA A 70 -4.87 -10.26 17.42
N GLY A 71 -5.02 -10.23 16.10
CA GLY A 71 -6.24 -9.78 15.42
C GLY A 71 -6.56 -8.30 15.70
N GLN A 72 -5.53 -7.48 15.90
CA GLN A 72 -5.65 -6.06 16.27
C GLN A 72 -5.45 -5.13 15.08
N GLN A 73 -6.12 -3.97 15.15
CA GLN A 73 -5.82 -2.80 14.32
C GLN A 73 -4.72 -1.98 14.99
N ALA A 74 -3.80 -1.43 14.21
CA ALA A 74 -2.72 -0.60 14.70
C ALA A 74 -3.24 0.67 15.40
N SER A 75 -2.66 1.00 16.55
CA SER A 75 -2.82 2.31 17.20
C SER A 75 -2.11 3.40 16.39
N PRO A 76 -2.37 4.70 16.65
CA PRO A 76 -1.64 5.80 15.99
C PRO A 76 -0.11 5.67 16.13
N GLU A 77 0.41 5.29 17.30
CA GLU A 77 1.84 5.10 17.57
C GLU A 77 2.40 3.91 16.77
N GLN A 78 1.61 2.85 16.65
CA GLN A 78 1.96 1.68 15.84
C GLN A 78 1.92 1.99 14.35
N GLN A 79 0.99 2.82 13.89
CA GLN A 79 0.96 3.30 12.52
C GLN A 79 2.22 4.10 12.17
N GLU A 80 2.78 4.90 13.09
CA GLU A 80 4.06 5.57 12.91
C GLU A 80 5.20 4.58 12.63
N VAL A 81 5.26 3.47 13.36
CA VAL A 81 6.27 2.42 13.12
C VAL A 81 6.04 1.75 11.77
N LEU A 82 4.81 1.39 11.44
CA LEU A 82 4.46 0.75 10.16
C LEU A 82 4.75 1.66 8.97
N SER A 83 4.54 2.96 9.10
CA SER A 83 4.78 3.95 8.03
C SER A 83 6.26 4.06 7.64
N ARG A 84 7.18 3.61 8.49
CA ARG A 84 8.64 3.58 8.22
C ARG A 84 9.06 2.46 7.27
N TYR A 85 8.14 1.58 6.90
CA TYR A 85 8.42 0.57 5.87
C TYR A 85 8.57 1.23 4.51
N VAL A 86 9.73 1.03 3.88
CA VAL A 86 10.06 1.66 2.58
C VAL A 86 10.22 0.63 1.45
N GLY A 87 9.94 -0.64 1.72
CA GLY A 87 10.19 -1.73 0.76
C GLY A 87 11.67 -2.06 0.60
N TRP A 88 11.98 -2.82 -0.42
CA TRP A 88 13.31 -3.42 -0.60
C TRP A 88 14.10 -2.82 -1.76
N GLY A 89 13.61 -1.77 -2.40
CA GLY A 89 14.31 -1.07 -3.47
C GLY A 89 15.70 -0.60 -3.02
N GLY A 90 16.73 -0.99 -3.77
CA GLY A 90 18.12 -0.68 -3.43
C GLY A 90 18.71 -1.47 -2.25
N LEU A 91 18.01 -2.50 -1.73
CA LEU A 91 18.48 -3.35 -0.63
C LEU A 91 18.80 -4.80 -1.10
N SER A 92 19.19 -4.97 -2.35
CA SER A 92 19.50 -6.29 -2.93
C SER A 92 20.56 -7.06 -2.16
N ASP A 93 21.55 -6.36 -1.57
CA ASP A 93 22.63 -6.96 -0.79
C ASP A 93 22.14 -7.72 0.44
N ALA A 94 20.98 -7.32 1.03
CA ALA A 94 20.38 -8.03 2.15
C ALA A 94 19.83 -9.42 1.77
N PHE A 95 19.64 -9.68 0.47
CA PHE A 95 19.15 -10.95 -0.07
C PHE A 95 20.26 -11.80 -0.71
N ASP A 96 21.52 -11.36 -0.64
CA ASP A 96 22.67 -12.05 -1.22
C ASP A 96 23.46 -12.78 -0.12
N PRO A 97 23.49 -14.14 -0.14
CA PRO A 97 24.24 -14.91 0.85
C PRO A 97 25.76 -14.70 0.77
N GLU A 98 26.26 -14.20 -0.38
CA GLU A 98 27.69 -13.98 -0.62
C GLU A 98 28.18 -12.60 -0.16
N LYS A 99 27.34 -11.83 0.54
CA LYS A 99 27.67 -10.49 1.07
C LYS A 99 27.98 -10.53 2.56
N PRO A 100 29.26 -10.64 2.99
CA PRO A 100 29.61 -10.77 4.41
C PRO A 100 29.10 -9.59 5.27
N ALA A 101 29.09 -8.39 4.70
CA ALA A 101 28.59 -7.18 5.39
C ALA A 101 27.08 -7.20 5.68
N TRP A 102 26.34 -8.14 5.07
CA TRP A 102 24.89 -8.32 5.21
C TRP A 102 24.49 -9.69 5.74
N ALA A 103 25.44 -10.50 6.20
CA ALA A 103 25.17 -11.88 6.63
C ALA A 103 24.14 -11.98 7.77
N LEU A 104 24.17 -11.05 8.73
CA LEU A 104 23.20 -11.02 9.82
C LEU A 104 21.80 -10.64 9.33
N GLU A 105 21.70 -9.66 8.46
CA GLU A 105 20.45 -9.22 7.88
C GLU A 105 19.84 -10.28 6.95
N TYR A 106 20.67 -10.97 6.17
CA TYR A 106 20.25 -12.10 5.36
C TYR A 106 19.62 -13.20 6.22
N ALA A 107 20.30 -13.61 7.33
CA ALA A 107 19.77 -14.61 8.24
C ALA A 107 18.46 -14.14 8.90
N GLN A 108 18.39 -12.88 9.29
CA GLN A 108 17.21 -12.28 9.90
C GLN A 108 16.00 -12.29 8.95
N LEU A 109 16.19 -12.01 7.65
CA LEU A 109 15.10 -12.08 6.66
C LEU A 109 14.58 -13.50 6.49
N LYS A 110 15.48 -14.49 6.46
CA LYS A 110 15.11 -15.90 6.35
C LYS A 110 14.27 -16.40 7.54
N GLU A 111 14.51 -15.87 8.71
CA GLU A 111 13.74 -16.18 9.92
C GLU A 111 12.40 -15.43 9.96
N LEU A 112 12.41 -14.16 9.53
CA LEU A 112 11.26 -13.26 9.67
C LEU A 112 10.17 -13.50 8.61
N LEU A 113 10.57 -13.79 7.36
CA LEU A 113 9.67 -13.89 6.21
C LEU A 113 9.32 -15.35 5.89
N THR A 114 8.08 -15.58 5.49
CA THR A 114 7.72 -16.85 4.85
C THR A 114 8.46 -17.01 3.51
N PRO A 115 8.58 -18.22 2.95
CA PRO A 115 9.19 -18.41 1.64
C PRO A 115 8.56 -17.52 0.55
N GLU A 116 7.25 -17.35 0.57
CA GLU A 116 6.50 -16.52 -0.38
C GLU A 116 6.79 -15.03 -0.17
N GLU A 117 6.75 -14.56 1.08
CA GLU A 117 7.10 -13.17 1.43
C GLU A 117 8.56 -12.87 1.06
N TYR A 118 9.47 -13.80 1.30
CA TYR A 118 10.87 -13.64 0.95
C TYR A 118 11.06 -13.56 -0.58
N ALA A 119 10.40 -14.42 -1.34
CA ALA A 119 10.45 -14.40 -2.80
C ALA A 119 9.90 -13.08 -3.37
N ALA A 120 8.76 -12.60 -2.85
CA ALA A 120 8.17 -11.33 -3.23
C ALA A 120 9.11 -10.14 -2.90
N ALA A 121 9.65 -10.10 -1.68
CA ALA A 121 10.58 -9.09 -1.22
C ALA A 121 11.85 -9.05 -2.09
N ARG A 122 12.45 -10.20 -2.36
CA ARG A 122 13.64 -10.31 -3.22
C ARG A 122 13.37 -9.82 -4.64
N SER A 123 12.24 -10.18 -5.23
CA SER A 123 11.89 -9.75 -6.59
C SER A 123 11.66 -8.24 -6.69
N SER A 124 11.23 -7.60 -5.62
CA SER A 124 10.95 -6.16 -5.58
C SER A 124 12.20 -5.28 -5.46
N THR A 125 13.38 -5.85 -5.15
CA THR A 125 14.62 -5.08 -4.93
C THR A 125 15.05 -4.21 -6.09
N LEU A 126 14.66 -4.56 -7.31
CA LEU A 126 15.00 -3.84 -8.54
C LEU A 126 13.91 -2.86 -9.00
N ASN A 127 12.67 -3.03 -8.53
CA ASN A 127 11.51 -2.35 -9.09
C ASN A 127 10.70 -1.54 -8.07
N ALA A 128 10.98 -1.68 -6.78
CA ALA A 128 10.29 -0.90 -5.75
C ALA A 128 10.95 0.49 -5.64
N HIS A 129 10.23 1.51 -6.08
CA HIS A 129 10.67 2.90 -6.01
C HIS A 129 9.78 3.70 -5.06
N TYR A 130 10.38 4.20 -3.98
CA TYR A 130 9.72 5.13 -3.08
C TYR A 130 9.51 6.47 -3.78
N THR A 131 8.28 6.98 -3.74
CA THR A 131 7.96 8.31 -4.28
C THR A 131 8.15 9.35 -3.19
N SER A 132 8.99 10.37 -3.44
CA SER A 132 9.26 11.40 -2.45
C SER A 132 8.01 12.23 -2.13
N PRO A 133 7.88 12.73 -0.88
CA PRO A 133 6.77 13.60 -0.49
C PRO A 133 6.58 14.80 -1.42
N THR A 134 7.67 15.44 -1.84
CA THR A 134 7.63 16.58 -2.78
C THR A 134 6.95 16.24 -4.10
N VAL A 135 7.22 15.06 -4.66
CA VAL A 135 6.58 14.61 -5.92
C VAL A 135 5.10 14.33 -5.71
N ILE A 136 4.74 13.66 -4.63
CA ILE A 136 3.34 13.39 -4.29
C ILE A 136 2.55 14.70 -4.13
N GLN A 137 3.10 15.65 -3.40
CA GLN A 137 2.49 16.97 -3.20
C GLN A 137 2.27 17.70 -4.53
N ALA A 138 3.29 17.74 -5.41
CA ALA A 138 3.18 18.40 -6.72
C ALA A 138 2.09 17.75 -7.61
N ILE A 139 1.91 16.43 -7.52
CA ILE A 139 0.85 15.73 -8.25
C ILE A 139 -0.53 16.13 -7.69
N TYR A 140 -0.72 16.19 -6.39
CA TYR A 140 -1.99 16.63 -5.79
C TYR A 140 -2.29 18.10 -6.12
N GLU A 141 -1.30 18.98 -6.12
CA GLU A 141 -1.48 20.36 -6.57
C GLU A 141 -1.94 20.45 -8.04
N ALA A 142 -1.40 19.60 -8.91
CA ALA A 142 -1.83 19.54 -10.30
C ALA A 142 -3.29 19.03 -10.42
N VAL A 143 -3.65 18.01 -9.67
CA VAL A 143 -5.00 17.43 -9.63
C VAL A 143 -6.03 18.43 -9.07
N ASP A 144 -5.67 19.18 -8.05
CA ASP A 144 -6.48 20.28 -7.50
C ASP A 144 -6.75 21.36 -8.55
N ARG A 145 -5.70 21.79 -9.28
CA ARG A 145 -5.83 22.77 -10.38
C ARG A 145 -6.71 22.27 -11.55
N MET A 146 -6.86 20.95 -11.69
CA MET A 146 -7.81 20.36 -12.65
C MET A 146 -9.26 20.35 -12.14
N GLY A 147 -9.48 20.82 -10.89
CA GLY A 147 -10.79 20.93 -10.28
C GLY A 147 -11.28 19.68 -9.58
N PHE A 148 -10.41 18.73 -9.25
CA PHE A 148 -10.80 17.59 -8.44
C PHE A 148 -10.91 17.99 -6.96
N GLU A 149 -12.06 17.74 -6.36
CA GLU A 149 -12.31 18.01 -4.93
C GLU A 149 -12.44 16.72 -4.14
N THR A 150 -13.44 15.89 -4.47
CA THR A 150 -13.70 14.61 -3.78
C THR A 150 -14.26 13.58 -4.75
N GLY A 151 -14.06 12.30 -4.44
CA GLY A 151 -14.60 11.20 -5.25
C GLY A 151 -14.01 9.85 -4.86
N ASN A 152 -14.12 8.90 -5.76
CA ASN A 152 -13.47 7.61 -5.65
C ASN A 152 -12.05 7.70 -6.20
N ILE A 153 -11.04 7.49 -5.34
CA ILE A 153 -9.63 7.58 -5.69
C ILE A 153 -9.05 6.16 -5.75
N LEU A 154 -8.41 5.82 -6.86
CA LEU A 154 -7.67 4.57 -7.07
C LEU A 154 -6.17 4.81 -6.99
N GLU A 155 -5.45 4.00 -6.20
CA GLU A 155 -4.00 3.83 -6.27
C GLU A 155 -3.70 2.37 -6.65
N PRO A 156 -3.39 2.07 -7.94
CA PRO A 156 -3.37 0.69 -8.45
C PRO A 156 -2.06 -0.07 -8.17
N SER A 157 -1.08 0.58 -7.59
CA SER A 157 0.21 0.02 -7.17
C SER A 157 0.71 0.81 -5.97
N MET A 158 0.01 0.61 -4.85
CA MET A 158 0.06 1.59 -3.75
C MET A 158 1.27 1.44 -2.82
N GLY A 159 2.01 0.32 -2.86
CA GLY A 159 2.99 0.04 -1.83
C GLY A 159 2.34 0.06 -0.45
N VAL A 160 2.88 0.87 0.45
CA VAL A 160 2.26 1.12 1.76
C VAL A 160 1.29 2.31 1.76
N GLY A 161 1.00 2.93 0.61
CA GLY A 161 -0.03 3.95 0.45
C GLY A 161 0.41 5.37 0.78
N ASN A 162 1.59 5.78 0.35
CA ASN A 162 2.09 7.13 0.64
C ASN A 162 1.22 8.23 0.01
N PHE A 163 0.61 7.98 -1.15
CA PHE A 163 -0.36 8.91 -1.72
C PHE A 163 -1.58 9.08 -0.82
N PHE A 164 -2.09 8.01 -0.23
CA PHE A 164 -3.20 8.11 0.75
C PHE A 164 -2.78 8.86 2.01
N GLY A 165 -1.56 8.62 2.50
CA GLY A 165 -1.02 9.30 3.68
C GLY A 165 -0.83 10.81 3.49
N MET A 166 -0.62 11.25 2.26
CA MET A 166 -0.44 12.66 1.88
C MET A 166 -1.67 13.29 1.22
N LEU A 167 -2.82 12.61 1.26
CA LEU A 167 -4.06 13.14 0.71
C LEU A 167 -4.35 14.55 1.29
N PRO A 168 -4.57 15.58 0.44
CA PRO A 168 -4.91 16.93 0.90
C PRO A 168 -6.16 16.96 1.77
N GLU A 169 -6.25 17.97 2.64
CA GLU A 169 -7.39 18.13 3.55
C GLU A 169 -8.72 18.25 2.80
N GLU A 170 -8.71 19.00 1.70
CA GLU A 170 -9.86 19.26 0.85
C GLU A 170 -10.40 17.97 0.21
N MET A 171 -9.53 16.99 -0.01
CA MET A 171 -9.86 15.70 -0.62
C MET A 171 -10.22 14.60 0.39
N ARG A 172 -10.21 14.88 1.71
CA ARG A 172 -10.37 13.87 2.79
C ARG A 172 -11.69 13.12 2.79
N ASN A 173 -12.72 13.67 2.19
CA ASN A 173 -14.02 13.02 2.07
C ASN A 173 -14.09 12.02 0.93
N SER A 174 -12.99 11.84 0.20
CA SER A 174 -12.88 10.85 -0.87
C SER A 174 -12.88 9.43 -0.32
N ARG A 175 -13.38 8.49 -1.13
CA ARG A 175 -13.27 7.06 -0.87
C ARG A 175 -12.01 6.52 -1.52
N LEU A 176 -11.19 5.81 -0.74
CA LEU A 176 -9.87 5.35 -1.15
C LEU A 176 -9.90 3.86 -1.51
N TYR A 177 -9.35 3.54 -2.67
CA TYR A 177 -9.23 2.18 -3.20
C TYR A 177 -7.79 1.92 -3.59
N GLY A 178 -7.17 0.94 -2.95
CA GLY A 178 -5.77 0.59 -3.21
C GLY A 178 -5.62 -0.82 -3.72
N VAL A 179 -4.62 -1.04 -4.55
CA VAL A 179 -4.21 -2.38 -4.99
C VAL A 179 -2.70 -2.51 -4.76
N GLU A 180 -2.27 -3.60 -4.14
CA GLU A 180 -0.86 -3.88 -3.92
C GLU A 180 -0.55 -5.36 -4.09
N LEU A 181 0.40 -5.65 -4.99
CA LEU A 181 0.81 -7.02 -5.31
C LEU A 181 1.64 -7.64 -4.19
N ASP A 182 2.56 -6.87 -3.58
CA ASP A 182 3.40 -7.36 -2.49
C ASP A 182 2.57 -7.60 -1.22
N PRO A 183 2.53 -8.84 -0.71
CA PRO A 183 1.64 -9.17 0.40
C PRO A 183 2.01 -8.46 1.70
N VAL A 184 3.28 -8.16 1.94
CA VAL A 184 3.71 -7.45 3.16
C VAL A 184 3.30 -5.98 3.08
N SER A 185 3.62 -5.30 1.99
CA SER A 185 3.25 -3.90 1.75
C SER A 185 1.74 -3.70 1.83
N GLY A 186 0.96 -4.58 1.17
CA GLY A 186 -0.50 -4.48 1.16
C GLY A 186 -1.13 -4.69 2.54
N ARG A 187 -0.59 -5.60 3.36
CA ARG A 187 -1.06 -5.82 4.73
C ARG A 187 -0.68 -4.66 5.66
N ILE A 188 0.51 -4.08 5.49
CA ILE A 188 0.90 -2.84 6.18
C ILE A 188 -0.07 -1.71 5.80
N ALA A 189 -0.36 -1.54 4.51
CA ALA A 189 -1.30 -0.53 4.05
C ALA A 189 -2.70 -0.66 4.67
N LYS A 190 -3.20 -1.89 4.86
CA LYS A 190 -4.47 -2.14 5.58
C LYS A 190 -4.45 -1.67 7.04
N GLN A 191 -3.30 -1.75 7.70
CA GLN A 191 -3.14 -1.24 9.06
C GLN A 191 -3.02 0.30 9.09
N LEU A 192 -2.40 0.88 8.07
CA LEU A 192 -2.25 2.34 7.95
C LEU A 192 -3.56 3.02 7.52
N TYR A 193 -4.32 2.38 6.64
CA TYR A 193 -5.55 2.97 6.05
C TYR A 193 -6.77 2.07 6.27
N PRO A 194 -7.22 1.89 7.51
CA PRO A 194 -8.32 0.97 7.84
C PRO A 194 -9.67 1.38 7.24
N LYS A 195 -9.80 2.59 6.73
CA LYS A 195 -11.02 3.09 6.05
C LYS A 195 -10.94 3.02 4.52
N ALA A 196 -9.83 2.54 3.98
CA ALA A 196 -9.67 2.33 2.55
C ALA A 196 -10.07 0.89 2.16
N ASP A 197 -10.54 0.72 0.93
CA ASP A 197 -10.76 -0.59 0.32
C ASP A 197 -9.46 -1.04 -0.36
N ILE A 198 -8.72 -1.93 0.28
CA ILE A 198 -7.39 -2.37 -0.18
C ILE A 198 -7.42 -3.83 -0.59
N THR A 199 -7.12 -4.08 -1.87
CA THR A 199 -6.91 -5.40 -2.44
C THR A 199 -5.43 -5.76 -2.39
N VAL A 200 -5.07 -6.84 -1.69
CA VAL A 200 -3.73 -7.43 -1.73
C VAL A 200 -3.71 -8.46 -2.86
N GLY A 201 -3.12 -8.10 -3.98
CA GLY A 201 -3.11 -8.89 -5.20
C GLY A 201 -2.74 -8.05 -6.41
N GLY A 202 -2.70 -8.67 -7.59
CA GLY A 202 -2.36 -7.96 -8.82
C GLY A 202 -3.50 -7.08 -9.33
N PHE A 203 -3.16 -6.02 -10.05
CA PHE A 203 -4.15 -5.09 -10.62
C PHE A 203 -5.08 -5.78 -11.62
N GLU A 204 -4.64 -6.87 -12.25
CA GLU A 204 -5.45 -7.70 -13.15
C GLU A 204 -6.67 -8.34 -12.47
N THR A 205 -6.66 -8.46 -11.14
CA THR A 205 -7.78 -9.04 -10.38
C THR A 205 -8.94 -8.06 -10.17
N THR A 206 -8.75 -6.78 -10.50
CA THR A 206 -9.78 -5.74 -10.35
C THR A 206 -10.54 -5.53 -11.66
N ASP A 207 -11.84 -5.26 -11.56
CA ASP A 207 -12.70 -5.00 -12.73
C ASP A 207 -13.83 -4.02 -12.37
N ARG A 208 -13.47 -2.74 -12.20
CA ARG A 208 -14.41 -1.64 -12.03
C ARG A 208 -14.33 -0.74 -13.25
N ARG A 209 -15.44 -0.52 -13.93
CA ARG A 209 -15.50 0.33 -15.11
C ARG A 209 -16.19 1.64 -14.78
N ASP A 210 -15.71 2.76 -15.36
CA ASP A 210 -16.29 4.09 -15.21
C ASP A 210 -16.63 4.45 -13.74
N PHE A 211 -15.76 4.03 -12.80
CA PHE A 211 -16.06 4.08 -11.36
C PHE A 211 -15.24 5.12 -10.61
N PHE A 212 -13.96 5.28 -10.96
CA PHE A 212 -13.07 6.18 -10.25
C PHE A 212 -13.14 7.60 -10.81
N ASP A 213 -13.03 8.59 -9.94
CA ASP A 213 -12.91 9.99 -10.29
C ASP A 213 -11.45 10.38 -10.52
N LEU A 214 -10.55 9.72 -9.81
CA LEU A 214 -9.10 9.91 -9.88
C LEU A 214 -8.39 8.55 -9.77
N ALA A 215 -7.45 8.28 -10.68
CA ALA A 215 -6.44 7.26 -10.49
C ALA A 215 -5.08 7.94 -10.34
N ILE A 216 -4.38 7.67 -9.23
CA ILE A 216 -3.15 8.36 -8.85
C ILE A 216 -2.12 7.33 -8.36
N GLY A 217 -0.84 7.61 -8.50
CA GLY A 217 0.20 6.74 -7.95
C GLY A 217 1.48 6.69 -8.78
N ASN A 218 2.42 5.88 -8.29
CA ASN A 218 3.64 5.53 -9.00
C ASN A 218 3.50 4.10 -9.50
N VAL A 219 3.21 3.94 -10.81
CA VAL A 219 2.98 2.62 -11.40
C VAL A 219 4.29 1.89 -11.69
N PRO A 220 4.30 0.55 -11.64
CA PRO A 220 5.49 -0.21 -12.00
C PRO A 220 5.87 0.02 -13.46
N PHE A 221 7.17 0.02 -13.75
CA PHE A 221 7.66 0.17 -15.12
C PHE A 221 8.71 -0.91 -15.44
N GLY A 222 8.70 -1.31 -16.69
CA GLY A 222 9.55 -2.40 -17.20
C GLY A 222 9.06 -2.87 -18.56
N GLN A 223 9.78 -3.84 -19.12
CA GLN A 223 9.45 -4.41 -20.44
C GLN A 223 8.62 -5.70 -20.35
N TYR A 224 8.32 -6.17 -19.15
CA TYR A 224 7.45 -7.33 -18.95
C TYR A 224 5.97 -6.96 -19.05
N GLN A 225 5.13 -7.97 -19.22
CA GLN A 225 3.69 -7.84 -19.41
C GLN A 225 2.93 -8.47 -18.24
N VAL A 226 1.73 -7.96 -18.00
CA VAL A 226 0.78 -8.55 -17.06
C VAL A 226 -0.18 -9.45 -17.83
N ASN A 227 -0.49 -10.62 -17.30
CA ASN A 227 -1.49 -11.51 -17.88
C ASN A 227 -2.89 -11.10 -17.43
N ASP A 228 -3.52 -10.23 -18.21
CA ASP A 228 -4.91 -9.83 -18.05
C ASP A 228 -5.66 -10.10 -19.35
N LYS A 229 -6.65 -11.00 -19.31
CA LYS A 229 -7.38 -11.47 -20.50
C LYS A 229 -7.98 -10.32 -21.32
N ALA A 230 -8.41 -9.25 -20.66
CA ALA A 230 -9.02 -8.10 -21.33
C ALA A 230 -7.99 -7.28 -22.12
N TYR A 231 -6.71 -7.29 -21.69
CA TYR A 231 -5.64 -6.44 -22.21
C TYR A 231 -4.55 -7.22 -22.96
N ASN A 232 -4.51 -8.55 -22.88
CA ASN A 232 -3.45 -9.38 -23.51
C ASN A 232 -3.24 -9.11 -25.00
N LYS A 233 -4.31 -8.80 -25.74
CA LYS A 233 -4.24 -8.51 -27.19
C LYS A 233 -3.50 -7.21 -27.51
N LEU A 234 -3.36 -6.30 -26.54
CA LEU A 234 -2.70 -5.01 -26.72
C LEU A 234 -1.17 -5.15 -26.65
N ASN A 235 -0.66 -6.24 -26.07
CA ASN A 235 0.79 -6.50 -25.87
C ASN A 235 1.51 -5.32 -25.19
N PHE A 236 0.86 -4.63 -24.28
CA PHE A 236 1.44 -3.49 -23.58
C PHE A 236 2.49 -3.93 -22.56
N SER A 237 3.58 -3.15 -22.43
CA SER A 237 4.47 -3.23 -21.28
C SER A 237 3.70 -2.89 -20.01
N ILE A 238 4.21 -3.29 -18.83
CA ILE A 238 3.48 -3.13 -17.58
C ILE A 238 3.00 -1.70 -17.32
N HIS A 239 3.84 -0.67 -17.52
CA HIS A 239 3.44 0.71 -17.30
C HIS A 239 2.32 1.15 -18.26
N ASN A 240 2.36 0.73 -19.52
CA ASN A 240 1.31 1.03 -20.49
C ASN A 240 -0.01 0.30 -20.19
N TYR A 241 0.09 -0.94 -19.67
CA TYR A 241 -1.06 -1.69 -19.18
C TYR A 241 -1.76 -0.97 -18.02
N PHE A 242 -0.98 -0.46 -17.05
CA PHE A 242 -1.54 0.28 -15.92
C PHE A 242 -2.30 1.53 -16.38
N PHE A 243 -1.76 2.28 -17.34
CA PHE A 243 -2.48 3.41 -17.92
C PHE A 243 -3.78 2.99 -18.62
N ALA A 244 -3.72 1.99 -19.50
CA ALA A 244 -4.89 1.53 -20.24
C ALA A 244 -6.01 1.06 -19.31
N LYS A 245 -5.67 0.22 -18.33
CA LYS A 245 -6.66 -0.31 -17.38
C LYS A 245 -7.19 0.77 -16.45
N ALA A 246 -6.34 1.66 -15.93
CA ALA A 246 -6.79 2.76 -15.08
C ALA A 246 -7.71 3.71 -15.84
N LEU A 247 -7.40 4.02 -17.12
CA LEU A 247 -8.26 4.85 -17.96
C LEU A 247 -9.65 4.23 -18.14
N ASP A 248 -9.72 2.92 -18.38
CA ASP A 248 -10.99 2.19 -18.49
C ASP A 248 -11.78 2.11 -17.18
N GLN A 249 -11.11 2.23 -16.04
CA GLN A 249 -11.73 2.22 -14.71
C GLN A 249 -12.12 3.62 -14.22
N VAL A 250 -11.50 4.65 -14.75
CA VAL A 250 -11.86 6.06 -14.47
C VAL A 250 -13.07 6.44 -15.29
N ARG A 251 -14.04 7.12 -14.68
CA ARG A 251 -15.23 7.60 -15.37
C ARG A 251 -14.92 8.72 -16.37
N PRO A 252 -15.77 8.96 -17.38
CA PRO A 252 -15.64 10.13 -18.24
C PRO A 252 -15.56 11.44 -17.44
N GLY A 253 -14.57 12.27 -17.74
CA GLY A 253 -14.28 13.50 -17.00
C GLY A 253 -13.45 13.33 -15.75
N GLY A 254 -13.06 12.09 -15.39
CA GLY A 254 -12.11 11.81 -14.31
C GLY A 254 -10.66 12.03 -14.77
N VAL A 255 -9.71 11.84 -13.84
CA VAL A 255 -8.29 12.11 -14.05
C VAL A 255 -7.45 10.87 -13.78
N VAL A 256 -6.43 10.64 -14.61
CA VAL A 256 -5.34 9.68 -14.39
C VAL A 256 -4.03 10.44 -14.24
N ALA A 257 -3.39 10.36 -13.06
CA ALA A 257 -2.18 11.09 -12.71
C ALA A 257 -1.12 10.11 -12.16
N PHE A 258 -0.27 9.58 -13.03
CA PHE A 258 0.74 8.58 -12.68
C PHE A 258 2.16 9.06 -12.85
N VAL A 259 3.02 8.70 -11.90
CA VAL A 259 4.47 8.66 -12.11
C VAL A 259 4.81 7.41 -12.92
N THR A 260 5.54 7.57 -13.99
CA THR A 260 5.88 6.48 -14.91
C THR A 260 7.19 6.74 -15.65
N SER A 261 7.58 5.77 -16.49
CA SER A 261 8.68 5.93 -17.44
C SER A 261 8.31 6.86 -18.60
N ARG A 262 9.26 7.67 -19.08
CA ARG A 262 9.10 8.49 -20.30
C ARG A 262 8.66 7.68 -21.53
N TYR A 263 8.94 6.38 -21.56
CA TYR A 263 8.61 5.52 -22.68
C TYR A 263 7.12 5.34 -22.94
N THR A 264 6.24 5.73 -22.04
CA THR A 264 4.80 5.79 -22.31
C THR A 264 4.51 6.81 -23.42
N MET A 265 5.17 7.97 -23.41
CA MET A 265 4.92 9.06 -24.37
C MET A 265 5.97 9.11 -25.49
N ASP A 266 7.22 8.75 -25.24
CA ASP A 266 8.36 8.92 -26.15
C ASP A 266 8.68 7.69 -27.01
N ALA A 267 7.99 6.56 -26.81
CA ALA A 267 8.23 5.36 -27.61
C ALA A 267 7.93 5.61 -29.10
N LYS A 268 8.76 5.07 -29.99
CA LYS A 268 8.49 5.12 -31.46
C LYS A 268 7.14 4.51 -31.83
N ASN A 269 6.76 3.42 -31.14
CA ASN A 269 5.44 2.80 -31.31
C ASN A 269 4.36 3.69 -30.69
N SER A 270 3.39 4.11 -31.51
CA SER A 270 2.29 5.00 -31.10
C SER A 270 1.05 4.27 -30.57
N THR A 271 1.07 2.94 -30.46
CA THR A 271 -0.13 2.15 -30.14
C THR A 271 -0.74 2.54 -28.79
N VAL A 272 0.08 2.71 -27.74
CA VAL A 272 -0.42 3.15 -26.44
C VAL A 272 -0.99 4.57 -26.50
N ARG A 273 -0.29 5.52 -27.15
CA ARG A 273 -0.77 6.90 -27.25
C ARG A 273 -2.10 7.00 -28.01
N ARG A 274 -2.31 6.16 -29.02
CA ARG A 274 -3.60 6.09 -29.73
C ARG A 274 -4.70 5.44 -28.88
N TYR A 275 -4.33 4.56 -27.97
CA TYR A 275 -5.29 3.98 -27.02
C TYR A 275 -5.74 5.00 -25.97
N LEU A 276 -4.80 5.85 -25.52
CA LEU A 276 -5.05 6.84 -24.48
C LEU A 276 -5.73 8.12 -25.02
N ALA A 277 -5.69 8.38 -26.34
CA ALA A 277 -6.32 9.51 -27.00
C ALA A 277 -7.80 9.25 -27.34
#